data_fdd39779cb5241ff7664be8f1baa3c11
#
_entry.id   fdd39779cb5241ff7664be8f1baa3c11
#
_cell.length_a   1.000
_cell.length_b   1.000
_cell.length_c   1.000
_cell.angle_alpha   90.00
_cell.angle_beta   90.00
_cell.angle_gamma   90.00
#
_symmetry.space_group_name_H-M   'P 1'
#
loop_
_entity.id
_entity.type
_entity.pdbx_description
1 polymer ?
#
loop_
_entity_poly.entity_id
_entity_poly.type
_entity_poly.pdbx_seq_one_letter_code
_entity_poly.pdbx_strand_id
1 'polypeptide(L)'
;MSRGSVVFPFVDIVGQEEMKRALILNVVDPGIGGVLLKGEKGTAKSTSVRSLGGVLPRRTAVKGCRFRCDPSDPDRMCESCREKSSALETEEVPMEVVELPLGATEDRVAGTIDIEHALKTGEKRFEPGVLARANGNLLYIDEVNLLDDHIVDMLLDSAAMGVNYVEREGISFSHPSRFVLVGTMNPEEGDLRPQLLDRFGLSVDIKGERDPKVRAEIVRRRLEFDDAPEAYVKARSQETEALRGRITEASRRLRSVRLGPEVLDAVVTVTSHFGIDGHRADIVMMKAARANAAFEGRDSVIAEDITAVAEPVLSHRLRRRPFEDSSIDREELEKCLQNL
;
A
#
# COMPACT_ATOMS: atom_id res chain seq x y z
N MET A 1 9.27 -21.06 19.01
CA MET A 1 8.38 -21.03 17.85
C MET A 1 7.06 -20.42 18.30
N SER A 2 6.85 -19.13 18.08
CA SER A 2 5.56 -18.49 18.32
C SER A 2 4.57 -19.09 17.33
N ARG A 3 3.49 -19.71 17.80
CA ARG A 3 2.35 -20.07 16.97
C ARG A 3 1.79 -18.76 16.41
N GLY A 4 2.09 -18.44 15.15
CA GLY A 4 1.51 -17.30 14.48
C GLY A 4 -0.01 -17.46 14.56
N SER A 5 -0.72 -16.44 15.03
CA SER A 5 -2.18 -16.44 15.03
C SER A 5 -2.68 -16.64 13.60
N VAL A 6 -3.56 -17.63 13.41
CA VAL A 6 -4.21 -17.86 12.12
C VAL A 6 -5.02 -16.61 11.77
N VAL A 7 -4.83 -16.09 10.55
CA VAL A 7 -5.48 -14.85 10.10
C VAL A 7 -6.70 -15.19 9.24
N PHE A 8 -7.77 -14.41 9.39
CA PHE A 8 -8.99 -14.56 8.58
C PHE A 8 -8.67 -14.39 7.09
N PRO A 9 -9.20 -15.25 6.17
CA PRO A 9 -8.89 -15.18 4.75
C PRO A 9 -9.38 -13.88 4.09
N PHE A 10 -8.52 -13.22 3.31
CA PHE A 10 -8.89 -11.98 2.59
C PHE A 10 -10.02 -12.20 1.59
N VAL A 11 -10.04 -13.34 0.92
CA VAL A 11 -11.09 -13.71 -0.05
C VAL A 11 -12.49 -13.84 0.56
N ASP A 12 -12.55 -14.02 1.89
CA ASP A 12 -13.81 -14.25 2.61
C ASP A 12 -14.36 -12.98 3.29
N ILE A 13 -13.66 -11.83 3.11
CA ILE A 13 -14.17 -10.52 3.54
C ILE A 13 -15.40 -10.18 2.74
N VAL A 14 -16.54 -10.04 3.43
CA VAL A 14 -17.84 -9.77 2.82
C VAL A 14 -17.98 -8.27 2.55
N GLY A 15 -18.41 -7.92 1.33
CA GLY A 15 -18.55 -6.52 0.92
C GLY A 15 -17.20 -5.80 0.80
N GLN A 16 -17.20 -4.47 1.01
CA GLN A 16 -16.01 -3.61 1.02
C GLN A 16 -15.17 -3.72 -0.28
N GLU A 17 -15.84 -3.79 -1.44
CA GLU A 17 -15.20 -4.06 -2.73
C GLU A 17 -14.19 -2.96 -3.11
N GLU A 18 -14.50 -1.70 -2.78
CA GLU A 18 -13.61 -0.58 -3.03
C GLU A 18 -12.32 -0.67 -2.21
N MET A 19 -12.45 -1.01 -0.91
CA MET A 19 -11.29 -1.24 -0.05
C MET A 19 -10.43 -2.39 -0.56
N LYS A 20 -11.06 -3.53 -0.88
CA LYS A 20 -10.33 -4.70 -1.42
C LYS A 20 -9.59 -4.35 -2.70
N ARG A 21 -10.26 -3.63 -3.61
CA ARG A 21 -9.67 -3.15 -4.86
C ARG A 21 -8.49 -2.22 -4.60
N ALA A 22 -8.66 -1.18 -3.79
CA ALA A 22 -7.59 -0.23 -3.47
C ALA A 22 -6.35 -0.92 -2.87
N LEU A 23 -6.55 -1.85 -1.95
CA LEU A 23 -5.47 -2.65 -1.35
C LEU A 23 -4.74 -3.50 -2.39
N ILE A 24 -5.48 -4.20 -3.26
CA ILE A 24 -4.90 -5.04 -4.32
C ILE A 24 -4.11 -4.19 -5.31
N LEU A 25 -4.67 -3.07 -5.79
CA LEU A 25 -4.01 -2.19 -6.75
C LEU A 25 -2.71 -1.61 -6.21
N ASN A 26 -2.68 -1.27 -4.92
CA ASN A 26 -1.46 -0.78 -4.27
C ASN A 26 -0.39 -1.88 -4.12
N VAL A 27 -0.78 -3.16 -4.00
CA VAL A 27 0.16 -4.29 -4.05
C VAL A 27 0.68 -4.49 -5.48
N VAL A 28 -0.18 -4.37 -6.49
CA VAL A 28 0.18 -4.50 -7.92
C VAL A 28 1.17 -3.39 -8.33
N ASP A 29 0.91 -2.14 -7.92
CA ASP A 29 1.80 -0.99 -8.16
C ASP A 29 2.04 -0.18 -6.87
N PRO A 30 3.11 -0.47 -6.10
CA PRO A 30 3.48 0.33 -4.95
C PRO A 30 3.74 1.81 -5.27
N GLY A 31 4.02 2.12 -6.55
CA GLY A 31 4.22 3.49 -7.04
C GLY A 31 2.96 4.37 -7.02
N ILE A 32 1.79 3.81 -6.72
CA ILE A 32 0.55 4.56 -6.45
C ILE A 32 0.73 5.48 -5.22
N GLY A 33 1.52 5.05 -4.22
CA GLY A 33 1.89 5.91 -3.10
C GLY A 33 1.13 5.63 -1.81
N GLY A 34 0.52 4.45 -1.67
CA GLY A 34 -0.14 4.00 -0.44
C GLY A 34 -1.65 4.14 -0.44
N VAL A 35 -2.28 3.43 0.49
CA VAL A 35 -3.74 3.44 0.73
C VAL A 35 -4.01 3.89 2.15
N LEU A 36 -4.92 4.84 2.32
CA LEU A 36 -5.48 5.25 3.60
C LEU A 36 -6.90 4.70 3.73
N LEU A 37 -7.14 3.88 4.74
CA LEU A 37 -8.47 3.35 5.07
C LEU A 37 -9.06 4.17 6.22
N LYS A 38 -10.07 4.99 5.92
CA LYS A 38 -10.77 5.82 6.92
C LYS A 38 -12.07 5.15 7.34
N GLY A 39 -12.43 5.22 8.60
CA GLY A 39 -13.71 4.73 9.09
C GLY A 39 -13.73 4.48 10.60
N GLU A 40 -14.92 4.28 11.14
CA GLU A 40 -15.15 4.06 12.56
C GLU A 40 -14.51 2.76 13.08
N LYS A 41 -14.37 2.65 14.40
CA LYS A 41 -13.93 1.40 15.05
C LYS A 41 -14.88 0.25 14.73
N GLY A 42 -14.34 -0.96 14.58
CA GLY A 42 -15.13 -2.16 14.33
C GLY A 42 -15.52 -2.40 12.87
N THR A 43 -15.09 -1.58 11.92
CA THR A 43 -15.36 -1.74 10.48
C THR A 43 -14.40 -2.70 9.76
N ALA A 44 -13.67 -3.54 10.50
CA ALA A 44 -12.75 -4.56 10.01
C ALA A 44 -11.52 -4.06 9.22
N LYS A 45 -11.13 -2.77 9.30
CA LYS A 45 -9.96 -2.21 8.62
C LYS A 45 -8.69 -3.00 8.89
N SER A 46 -8.30 -3.09 10.17
CA SER A 46 -7.07 -3.79 10.59
C SER A 46 -7.10 -5.28 10.27
N THR A 47 -8.28 -5.92 10.37
CA THR A 47 -8.48 -7.31 9.96
C THR A 47 -8.21 -7.47 8.46
N SER A 48 -8.74 -6.58 7.62
CA SER A 48 -8.57 -6.63 6.17
C SER A 48 -7.12 -6.48 5.74
N VAL A 49 -6.38 -5.56 6.36
CA VAL A 49 -4.95 -5.36 6.06
C VAL A 49 -4.13 -6.59 6.47
N ARG A 50 -4.37 -7.16 7.67
CA ARG A 50 -3.68 -8.38 8.09
C ARG A 50 -4.04 -9.57 7.21
N SER A 51 -5.30 -9.68 6.81
CA SER A 51 -5.80 -10.73 5.90
C SER A 51 -5.15 -10.67 4.51
N LEU A 52 -4.82 -9.46 4.04
CA LEU A 52 -4.11 -9.27 2.77
C LEU A 52 -2.78 -10.02 2.73
N GLY A 53 -2.11 -10.20 3.89
CA GLY A 53 -0.90 -11.00 4.00
C GLY A 53 -1.02 -12.41 3.40
N GLY A 54 -2.21 -13.00 3.45
CA GLY A 54 -2.49 -14.33 2.90
C GLY A 54 -2.45 -14.39 1.36
N VAL A 55 -2.65 -13.27 0.67
CA VAL A 55 -2.68 -13.19 -0.80
C VAL A 55 -1.50 -12.41 -1.40
N LEU A 56 -0.58 -11.93 -0.55
CA LEU A 56 0.62 -11.25 -1.03
C LEU A 56 1.50 -12.19 -1.88
N PRO A 57 2.12 -11.69 -2.96
CA PRO A 57 2.98 -12.49 -3.82
C PRO A 57 4.27 -12.92 -3.11
N ARG A 58 4.96 -13.90 -3.69
CA ARG A 58 6.36 -14.16 -3.37
C ARG A 58 7.24 -13.26 -4.23
N ARG A 59 8.44 -12.97 -3.75
CA ARG A 59 9.42 -12.17 -4.49
C ARG A 59 10.82 -12.75 -4.37
N THR A 60 11.64 -12.47 -5.35
CA THR A 60 13.07 -12.81 -5.33
C THR A 60 13.82 -11.77 -4.49
N ALA A 61 14.70 -12.23 -3.61
CA ALA A 61 15.56 -11.39 -2.81
C ALA A 61 17.00 -11.88 -2.84
N VAL A 62 17.95 -10.98 -2.61
CA VAL A 62 19.36 -11.36 -2.45
C VAL A 62 19.54 -12.09 -1.13
N LYS A 63 20.01 -13.33 -1.19
CA LYS A 63 20.20 -14.21 -0.03
C LYS A 63 21.24 -13.64 0.94
N GLY A 64 20.89 -13.62 2.21
CA GLY A 64 21.75 -13.07 3.27
C GLY A 64 21.88 -11.55 3.29
N CYS A 65 21.20 -10.82 2.40
CA CYS A 65 21.14 -9.36 2.46
C CYS A 65 20.22 -8.91 3.59
N ARG A 66 20.73 -8.06 4.50
CA ARG A 66 19.96 -7.49 5.62
C ARG A 66 18.77 -6.62 5.18
N PHE A 67 18.82 -6.09 3.95
CA PHE A 67 17.75 -5.28 3.35
C PHE A 67 16.90 -6.08 2.36
N ARG A 68 17.19 -7.39 2.16
CA ARG A 68 16.47 -8.25 1.20
C ARG A 68 16.31 -7.57 -0.17
N CYS A 69 17.40 -7.02 -0.71
CA CYS A 69 17.42 -6.30 -1.98
C CYS A 69 16.82 -7.13 -3.11
N ASP A 70 16.15 -6.44 -4.04
CA ASP A 70 15.64 -7.03 -5.26
C ASP A 70 16.79 -7.12 -6.30
N PRO A 71 17.18 -8.31 -6.75
CA PRO A 71 18.27 -8.46 -7.72
C PRO A 71 17.89 -7.99 -9.13
N SER A 72 16.60 -7.80 -9.42
CA SER A 72 16.12 -7.30 -10.72
C SER A 72 16.28 -5.80 -10.91
N ASP A 73 16.60 -5.05 -9.84
CA ASP A 73 16.77 -3.59 -9.84
C ASP A 73 18.11 -3.21 -9.21
N PRO A 74 19.25 -3.37 -9.94
CA PRO A 74 20.59 -3.13 -9.43
C PRO A 74 20.81 -1.71 -8.90
N ASP A 75 20.19 -0.71 -9.52
CA ASP A 75 20.35 0.69 -9.16
C ASP A 75 19.76 1.01 -7.78
N ARG A 76 18.85 0.16 -7.31
CA ARG A 76 18.16 0.30 -6.02
C ARG A 76 18.62 -0.69 -4.96
N MET A 77 19.67 -1.47 -5.22
CA MET A 77 20.26 -2.33 -4.20
C MET A 77 21.10 -1.52 -3.20
N CYS A 78 21.28 -2.07 -2.00
CA CYS A 78 22.26 -1.51 -1.05
C CYS A 78 23.69 -1.63 -1.62
N GLU A 79 24.59 -0.81 -1.08
CA GLU A 79 25.98 -0.72 -1.53
C GLU A 79 26.68 -2.10 -1.60
N SER A 80 26.58 -2.89 -0.53
CA SER A 80 27.16 -4.25 -0.48
C SER A 80 26.63 -5.21 -1.54
N CYS A 81 25.36 -5.07 -1.96
CA CYS A 81 24.79 -5.88 -3.03
C CYS A 81 25.24 -5.38 -4.40
N ARG A 82 25.35 -4.06 -4.60
CA ARG A 82 25.85 -3.46 -5.85
C ARG A 82 27.28 -3.87 -6.13
N GLU A 83 28.14 -3.85 -5.13
CA GLU A 83 29.54 -4.28 -5.24
C GLU A 83 29.70 -5.76 -5.63
N LYS A 84 28.77 -6.61 -5.17
CA LYS A 84 28.77 -8.06 -5.44
C LYS A 84 27.88 -8.46 -6.63
N SER A 85 27.44 -7.54 -7.46
CA SER A 85 26.39 -7.74 -8.46
C SER A 85 26.57 -8.94 -9.40
N SER A 86 27.81 -9.36 -9.66
CA SER A 86 28.15 -10.49 -10.54
C SER A 86 28.04 -11.89 -9.89
N ALA A 87 27.86 -11.98 -8.56
CA ALA A 87 27.88 -13.23 -7.80
C ALA A 87 26.79 -13.32 -6.74
N LEU A 88 25.62 -12.69 -6.97
CA LEU A 88 24.54 -12.69 -6.02
C LEU A 88 23.79 -14.03 -6.02
N GLU A 89 23.77 -14.70 -4.87
CA GLU A 89 22.80 -15.77 -4.63
C GLU A 89 21.43 -15.16 -4.33
N THR A 90 20.38 -15.77 -4.87
CA THR A 90 19.01 -15.32 -4.68
C THR A 90 18.14 -16.38 -4.03
N GLU A 91 17.09 -15.95 -3.38
CA GLU A 91 16.08 -16.82 -2.77
C GLU A 91 14.67 -16.26 -2.97
N GLU A 92 13.69 -17.17 -3.03
CA GLU A 92 12.27 -16.79 -3.06
C GLU A 92 11.76 -16.62 -1.64
N VAL A 93 11.35 -15.38 -1.30
CA VAL A 93 10.82 -15.03 0.01
C VAL A 93 9.34 -14.61 -0.10
N PRO A 94 8.52 -14.91 0.92
CA PRO A 94 7.18 -14.35 0.98
C PRO A 94 7.25 -12.83 1.19
N MET A 95 6.32 -12.09 0.60
CA MET A 95 6.05 -10.72 0.99
C MET A 95 5.23 -10.74 2.30
N GLU A 96 5.68 -9.99 3.30
CA GLU A 96 5.12 -9.99 4.65
C GLU A 96 4.41 -8.67 4.97
N VAL A 97 3.48 -8.71 5.93
CA VAL A 97 2.92 -7.49 6.54
C VAL A 97 3.82 -7.11 7.72
N VAL A 98 4.48 -5.97 7.61
CA VAL A 98 5.30 -5.38 8.66
C VAL A 98 4.47 -4.31 9.36
N GLU A 99 4.12 -4.53 10.61
CA GLU A 99 3.35 -3.56 11.38
C GLU A 99 4.28 -2.54 12.05
N LEU A 100 3.91 -1.25 11.97
CA LEU A 100 4.55 -0.19 12.73
C LEU A 100 3.91 -0.10 14.11
N PRO A 101 4.66 -0.26 15.20
CA PRO A 101 4.11 -0.09 16.55
C PRO A 101 3.66 1.35 16.80
N LEU A 102 2.51 1.53 17.48
CA LEU A 102 2.10 2.83 18.01
C LEU A 102 3.20 3.35 18.96
N GLY A 103 3.58 4.62 18.83
CA GLY A 103 4.67 5.20 19.61
C GLY A 103 6.08 4.80 19.16
N ALA A 104 6.23 4.34 17.90
CA ALA A 104 7.55 4.14 17.33
C ALA A 104 8.31 5.46 17.26
N THR A 105 9.54 5.46 17.74
CA THR A 105 10.45 6.61 17.62
C THR A 105 11.11 6.65 16.26
N GLU A 106 11.64 7.80 15.85
CA GLU A 106 12.40 7.99 14.61
C GLU A 106 13.47 6.92 14.42
N ASP A 107 14.27 6.64 15.47
CA ASP A 107 15.31 5.61 15.44
C ASP A 107 14.79 4.22 15.15
N ARG A 108 13.62 3.89 15.68
CA ARG A 108 12.98 2.60 15.40
C ARG A 108 12.43 2.51 13.97
N VAL A 109 12.02 3.63 13.41
CA VAL A 109 11.49 3.70 12.04
C VAL A 109 12.61 3.70 11.02
N ALA A 110 13.47 4.72 11.06
CA ALA A 110 14.55 4.91 10.09
C ALA A 110 15.74 3.97 10.32
N GLY A 111 15.97 3.57 11.56
CA GLY A 111 17.20 2.93 12.01
C GLY A 111 18.18 3.93 12.60
N THR A 112 19.25 3.43 13.19
CA THR A 112 20.25 4.25 13.88
C THR A 112 21.67 3.91 13.45
N ILE A 113 22.59 4.89 13.59
CA ILE A 113 24.01 4.69 13.34
C ILE A 113 24.68 4.57 14.71
N ASP A 114 25.47 3.50 14.89
CA ASP A 114 26.32 3.34 16.07
C ASP A 114 27.53 4.28 15.98
N ILE A 115 27.33 5.49 16.51
CA ILE A 115 28.34 6.58 16.48
C ILE A 115 29.57 6.17 17.27
N GLU A 116 29.39 5.51 18.42
CA GLU A 116 30.50 5.10 19.27
C GLU A 116 31.42 4.10 18.54
N HIS A 117 30.85 3.15 17.82
CA HIS A 117 31.60 2.22 16.99
C HIS A 117 32.31 2.95 15.85
N ALA A 118 31.61 3.86 15.16
CA ALA A 118 32.19 4.63 14.05
C ALA A 118 33.39 5.49 14.48
N LEU A 119 33.32 6.12 15.64
CA LEU A 119 34.41 6.93 16.19
C LEU A 119 35.61 6.09 16.62
N LYS A 120 35.38 4.86 17.14
CA LYS A 120 36.46 3.98 17.61
C LYS A 120 37.16 3.22 16.48
N THR A 121 36.42 2.81 15.48
CA THR A 121 36.94 1.88 14.45
C THR A 121 37.05 2.52 13.06
N GLY A 122 36.43 3.66 12.83
CA GLY A 122 36.27 4.27 11.50
C GLY A 122 35.24 3.54 10.61
N GLU A 123 34.59 2.50 11.13
CA GLU A 123 33.61 1.71 10.37
C GLU A 123 32.19 2.12 10.74
N LYS A 124 31.35 2.35 9.72
CA LYS A 124 29.93 2.67 9.89
C LYS A 124 29.14 1.41 10.26
N ARG A 125 28.60 1.35 11.44
CA ARG A 125 27.67 0.29 11.84
C ARG A 125 26.26 0.84 11.89
N PHE A 126 25.42 0.35 10.99
CA PHE A 126 24.00 0.73 10.92
C PHE A 126 23.12 -0.35 11.53
N GLU A 127 22.20 0.04 12.40
CA GLU A 127 21.16 -0.82 12.95
C GLU A 127 19.85 -0.57 12.21
N PRO A 128 19.34 -1.55 11.42
CA PRO A 128 18.17 -1.38 10.59
C PRO A 128 16.90 -1.18 11.41
N GLY A 129 16.11 -0.16 11.04
CA GLY A 129 14.78 0.11 11.57
C GLY A 129 13.67 -0.64 10.82
N VAL A 130 12.42 -0.21 11.07
CA VAL A 130 11.22 -0.78 10.42
C VAL A 130 11.25 -0.57 8.91
N LEU A 131 11.72 0.58 8.43
CA LEU A 131 11.83 0.88 6.98
C LEU A 131 12.74 -0.10 6.24
N ALA A 132 13.82 -0.55 6.87
CA ALA A 132 14.69 -1.59 6.31
C ALA A 132 13.97 -2.95 6.21
N ARG A 133 13.20 -3.33 7.23
CA ARG A 133 12.37 -4.54 7.23
C ARG A 133 11.22 -4.46 6.22
N ALA A 134 10.66 -3.26 6.03
CA ALA A 134 9.57 -3.03 5.09
C ALA A 134 10.02 -3.16 3.63
N ASN A 135 11.32 -3.06 3.32
CA ASN A 135 11.80 -3.13 1.94
C ASN A 135 11.33 -4.41 1.22
N GLY A 136 10.56 -4.24 0.15
CA GLY A 136 9.91 -5.31 -0.60
C GLY A 136 8.76 -6.00 0.13
N ASN A 137 8.20 -5.38 1.17
CA ASN A 137 7.10 -5.87 1.97
C ASN A 137 5.94 -4.86 2.01
N LEU A 138 4.86 -5.19 2.73
CA LEU A 138 3.80 -4.25 3.04
C LEU A 138 4.06 -3.65 4.43
N LEU A 139 4.13 -2.31 4.51
CA LEU A 139 4.16 -1.59 5.77
C LEU A 139 2.74 -1.18 6.17
N TYR A 140 2.30 -1.68 7.30
CA TYR A 140 1.00 -1.37 7.88
C TYR A 140 1.14 -0.44 9.09
N ILE A 141 0.38 0.65 9.07
CA ILE A 141 0.28 1.63 10.13
C ILE A 141 -1.16 1.66 10.63
N ASP A 142 -1.37 1.15 11.84
CA ASP A 142 -2.68 1.27 12.50
C ASP A 142 -2.80 2.65 13.14
N GLU A 143 -3.95 3.31 12.95
CA GLU A 143 -4.24 4.65 13.49
C GLU A 143 -3.14 5.68 13.17
N VAL A 144 -2.85 5.86 11.87
CA VAL A 144 -1.78 6.75 11.38
C VAL A 144 -1.91 8.20 11.87
N ASN A 145 -3.14 8.64 12.17
CA ASN A 145 -3.44 9.98 12.72
C ASN A 145 -2.97 10.17 14.17
N LEU A 146 -2.57 9.10 14.87
CA LEU A 146 -1.99 9.16 16.21
C LEU A 146 -0.46 9.21 16.23
N LEU A 147 0.18 9.07 15.07
CA LEU A 147 1.64 9.23 14.96
C LEU A 147 2.03 10.70 14.90
N ASP A 148 3.24 10.99 15.34
CA ASP A 148 3.84 12.30 15.13
C ASP A 148 3.97 12.61 13.65
N ASP A 149 3.60 13.82 13.24
CA ASP A 149 3.58 14.22 11.83
C ASP A 149 4.92 14.02 11.12
N HIS A 150 6.06 14.25 11.79
CA HIS A 150 7.37 14.06 11.18
C HIS A 150 7.67 12.57 10.89
N ILE A 151 7.13 11.65 11.70
CA ILE A 151 7.21 10.21 11.44
C ILE A 151 6.38 9.86 10.20
N VAL A 152 5.17 10.39 10.10
CA VAL A 152 4.31 10.18 8.92
C VAL A 152 4.96 10.75 7.66
N ASP A 153 5.56 11.95 7.73
CA ASP A 153 6.31 12.55 6.63
C ASP A 153 7.46 11.65 6.17
N MET A 154 8.28 11.15 7.10
CA MET A 154 9.40 10.25 6.81
C MET A 154 8.93 8.96 6.12
N LEU A 155 7.84 8.37 6.58
CA LEU A 155 7.26 7.16 6.00
C LEU A 155 6.78 7.40 4.56
N LEU A 156 6.08 8.51 4.34
CA LEU A 156 5.55 8.89 3.02
C LEU A 156 6.68 9.27 2.05
N ASP A 157 7.72 9.96 2.52
CA ASP A 157 8.91 10.27 1.71
C ASP A 157 9.67 9.01 1.31
N SER A 158 9.89 8.10 2.26
CA SER A 158 10.53 6.81 1.98
C SER A 158 9.72 5.97 0.98
N ALA A 159 8.39 5.96 1.11
CA ALA A 159 7.50 5.27 0.18
C ALA A 159 7.59 5.87 -1.25
N ALA A 160 7.67 7.20 -1.35
CA ALA A 160 7.77 7.90 -2.63
C ALA A 160 9.13 7.74 -3.30
N MET A 161 10.23 7.87 -2.53
CA MET A 161 11.59 7.81 -3.04
C MET A 161 12.09 6.37 -3.22
N GLY A 162 11.55 5.41 -2.45
CA GLY A 162 12.04 4.03 -2.42
C GLY A 162 13.40 3.86 -1.73
N VAL A 163 13.88 4.88 -1.04
CA VAL A 163 15.14 4.91 -0.31
C VAL A 163 14.93 5.63 1.02
N ASN A 164 15.53 5.12 2.08
CA ASN A 164 15.61 5.79 3.37
C ASN A 164 17.01 6.37 3.56
N TYR A 165 17.07 7.63 3.97
CA TYR A 165 18.31 8.36 4.31
C TYR A 165 18.35 8.61 5.80
N VAL A 166 19.46 8.25 6.43
CA VAL A 166 19.72 8.51 7.86
C VAL A 166 21.00 9.33 7.96
N GLU A 167 20.89 10.54 8.51
CA GLU A 167 22.04 11.42 8.72
C GLU A 167 22.13 11.78 10.20
N ARG A 168 23.26 11.48 10.82
CA ARG A 168 23.53 11.82 12.23
C ARG A 168 24.98 12.24 12.40
N GLU A 169 25.19 13.39 13.03
CA GLU A 169 26.52 13.93 13.37
C GLU A 169 27.50 13.93 12.19
N GLY A 170 27.01 14.25 10.98
CA GLY A 170 27.81 14.26 9.75
C GLY A 170 28.09 12.88 9.15
N ILE A 171 27.54 11.80 9.72
CA ILE A 171 27.60 10.46 9.15
C ILE A 171 26.28 10.21 8.41
N SER A 172 26.37 9.92 7.11
CA SER A 172 25.22 9.61 6.26
C SER A 172 25.21 8.13 5.89
N PHE A 173 24.03 7.52 5.96
CA PHE A 173 23.77 6.16 5.53
C PHE A 173 22.46 6.11 4.73
N SER A 174 22.42 5.32 3.68
CA SER A 174 21.17 5.10 2.93
C SER A 174 20.96 3.63 2.63
N HIS A 175 19.71 3.23 2.55
CA HIS A 175 19.33 1.87 2.17
C HIS A 175 18.02 1.85 1.38
N PRO A 176 17.79 0.83 0.56
CA PRO A 176 16.52 0.67 -0.14
C PRO A 176 15.36 0.53 0.85
N SER A 177 14.26 1.22 0.55
CA SER A 177 13.05 1.27 1.38
C SER A 177 11.81 1.37 0.49
N ARG A 178 11.65 0.40 -0.43
CA ARG A 178 10.50 0.31 -1.31
C ARG A 178 9.48 -0.66 -0.74
N PHE A 179 8.30 -0.20 -0.40
CA PHE A 179 7.25 -0.99 0.25
C PHE A 179 5.86 -0.56 -0.20
N VAL A 180 4.90 -1.43 0.00
CA VAL A 180 3.47 -1.11 -0.11
C VAL A 180 3.03 -0.45 1.19
N LEU A 181 2.57 0.79 1.14
CA LEU A 181 2.12 1.51 2.34
C LEU A 181 0.61 1.36 2.52
N VAL A 182 0.17 0.96 3.71
CA VAL A 182 -1.24 0.96 4.10
C VAL A 182 -1.38 1.59 5.48
N GLY A 183 -2.18 2.65 5.57
CA GLY A 183 -2.55 3.31 6.82
C GLY A 183 -4.04 3.10 7.12
N THR A 184 -4.38 2.96 8.40
CA THR A 184 -5.77 3.08 8.86
C THR A 184 -5.92 4.35 9.68
N MET A 185 -7.13 4.89 9.70
CA MET A 185 -7.48 6.08 10.47
C MET A 185 -8.91 5.97 10.99
N ASN A 186 -9.13 6.44 12.22
CA ASN A 186 -10.45 6.73 12.74
C ASN A 186 -10.65 8.26 12.77
N PRO A 187 -11.57 8.81 11.96
CA PRO A 187 -11.81 10.26 11.94
C PRO A 187 -12.27 10.85 13.27
N GLU A 188 -12.86 10.03 14.16
CA GLU A 188 -13.26 10.48 15.50
C GLU A 188 -12.09 10.78 16.44
N GLU A 189 -10.92 10.21 16.16
CA GLU A 189 -9.69 10.39 16.96
C GLU A 189 -8.79 11.51 16.44
N GLY A 190 -9.23 12.21 15.40
CA GLY A 190 -8.54 13.32 14.77
C GLY A 190 -8.25 13.08 13.30
N ASP A 191 -7.99 14.17 12.59
CA ASP A 191 -7.67 14.15 11.16
C ASP A 191 -6.15 14.26 10.93
N LEU A 192 -5.71 13.65 9.83
CA LEU A 192 -4.38 13.94 9.29
C LEU A 192 -4.35 15.36 8.73
N ARG A 193 -3.20 16.03 8.85
CA ARG A 193 -3.00 17.31 8.16
C ARG A 193 -3.23 17.15 6.66
N PRO A 194 -3.89 18.11 5.99
CA PRO A 194 -4.18 18.01 4.56
C PRO A 194 -2.97 17.71 3.69
N GLN A 195 -1.80 18.23 4.07
CA GLN A 195 -0.53 17.97 3.37
C GLN A 195 -0.06 16.51 3.44
N LEU A 196 -0.30 15.83 4.57
CA LEU A 196 0.00 14.41 4.73
C LEU A 196 -1.05 13.54 4.02
N LEU A 197 -2.33 13.94 4.13
CA LEU A 197 -3.44 13.26 3.49
C LEU A 197 -3.26 13.22 1.96
N ASP A 198 -2.89 14.35 1.34
CA ASP A 198 -2.64 14.43 -0.12
C ASP A 198 -1.51 13.52 -0.60
N ARG A 199 -0.57 13.14 0.28
CA ARG A 199 0.54 12.25 -0.06
C ARG A 199 0.14 10.78 -0.21
N PHE A 200 -0.96 10.35 0.43
CA PHE A 200 -1.52 9.03 0.15
C PHE A 200 -2.08 9.00 -1.27
N GLY A 201 -1.76 7.94 -2.01
CA GLY A 201 -2.26 7.77 -3.38
C GLY A 201 -3.77 7.56 -3.40
N LEU A 202 -4.25 6.62 -2.60
CA LEU A 202 -5.64 6.23 -2.50
C LEU A 202 -6.17 6.46 -1.09
N SER A 203 -7.44 6.88 -0.99
CA SER A 203 -8.15 6.95 0.28
C SER A 203 -9.54 6.34 0.12
N VAL A 204 -9.91 5.45 1.04
CA VAL A 204 -11.20 4.75 1.02
C VAL A 204 -11.93 4.99 2.34
N ASP A 205 -13.18 5.45 2.25
CA ASP A 205 -14.07 5.62 3.40
C ASP A 205 -14.84 4.32 3.67
N ILE A 206 -14.49 3.65 4.77
CA ILE A 206 -15.07 2.37 5.16
C ILE A 206 -16.27 2.62 6.07
N LYS A 207 -17.44 2.30 5.57
CA LYS A 207 -18.70 2.40 6.30
C LYS A 207 -19.11 1.03 6.84
N GLY A 208 -19.74 1.03 8.01
CA GLY A 208 -20.35 -0.18 8.55
C GLY A 208 -21.47 -0.67 7.62
N GLU A 209 -21.55 -1.98 7.43
CA GLU A 209 -22.62 -2.59 6.62
C GLU A 209 -24.00 -2.36 7.27
N ARG A 210 -24.96 -1.94 6.48
CA ARG A 210 -26.33 -1.63 6.95
C ARG A 210 -27.35 -2.71 6.58
N ASP A 211 -27.09 -3.50 5.51
CA ASP A 211 -27.98 -4.60 5.14
C ASP A 211 -27.93 -5.71 6.20
N PRO A 212 -29.06 -6.03 6.86
CA PRO A 212 -29.11 -7.07 7.88
C PRO A 212 -28.66 -8.46 7.38
N LYS A 213 -28.88 -8.78 6.10
CA LYS A 213 -28.49 -10.07 5.51
C LYS A 213 -26.97 -10.14 5.36
N VAL A 214 -26.36 -9.06 4.86
CA VAL A 214 -24.90 -8.97 4.70
C VAL A 214 -24.23 -8.96 6.08
N ARG A 215 -24.80 -8.25 7.06
CA ARG A 215 -24.30 -8.28 8.46
C ARG A 215 -24.36 -9.68 9.07
N ALA A 216 -25.47 -10.40 8.86
CA ALA A 216 -25.61 -11.77 9.34
C ALA A 216 -24.54 -12.69 8.71
N GLU A 217 -24.24 -12.50 7.43
CA GLU A 217 -23.18 -13.25 6.74
C GLU A 217 -21.80 -12.96 7.32
N ILE A 218 -21.47 -11.69 7.59
CA ILE A 218 -20.21 -11.30 8.23
C ILE A 218 -20.06 -11.99 9.58
N VAL A 219 -21.11 -11.95 10.42
CA VAL A 219 -21.08 -12.57 11.74
C VAL A 219 -20.95 -14.08 11.63
N ARG A 220 -21.70 -14.72 10.74
CA ARG A 220 -21.65 -16.18 10.52
C ARG A 220 -20.24 -16.64 10.14
N ARG A 221 -19.63 -16.02 9.13
CA ARG A 221 -18.27 -16.35 8.68
C ARG A 221 -17.25 -16.14 9.80
N ARG A 222 -17.43 -15.10 10.61
CA ARG A 222 -16.54 -14.83 11.73
C ARG A 222 -16.63 -15.90 12.80
N LEU A 223 -17.84 -16.34 13.17
CA LEU A 223 -18.05 -17.41 14.16
C LEU A 223 -17.51 -18.73 13.65
N GLU A 224 -17.78 -19.10 12.39
CA GLU A 224 -17.23 -20.31 11.76
C GLU A 224 -15.69 -20.32 11.78
N PHE A 225 -15.05 -19.14 11.53
CA PHE A 225 -13.61 -19.01 11.62
C PHE A 225 -13.11 -19.17 13.07
N ASP A 226 -13.77 -18.53 14.05
CA ASP A 226 -13.36 -18.58 15.46
C ASP A 226 -13.49 -20.01 16.04
N ASP A 227 -14.46 -20.80 15.58
CA ASP A 227 -14.65 -22.19 16.00
C ASP A 227 -13.57 -23.14 15.47
N ALA A 228 -13.08 -22.93 14.23
CA ALA A 228 -12.10 -23.82 13.60
C ALA A 228 -11.17 -23.08 12.63
N PRO A 229 -10.26 -22.19 13.11
CA PRO A 229 -9.48 -21.29 12.25
C PRO A 229 -8.66 -21.99 11.17
N GLU A 230 -7.93 -23.05 11.53
CA GLU A 230 -7.07 -23.78 10.60
C GLU A 230 -7.87 -24.49 9.49
N ALA A 231 -8.97 -25.14 9.87
CA ALA A 231 -9.86 -25.81 8.93
C ALA A 231 -10.54 -24.81 7.99
N TYR A 232 -10.96 -23.67 8.55
CA TYR A 232 -11.58 -22.58 7.79
C TYR A 232 -10.64 -22.03 6.73
N VAL A 233 -9.40 -21.70 7.09
CA VAL A 233 -8.37 -21.19 6.16
C VAL A 233 -8.03 -22.23 5.10
N LYS A 234 -7.90 -23.50 5.51
CA LYS A 234 -7.63 -24.60 4.57
C LYS A 234 -8.73 -24.73 3.52
N ALA A 235 -10.00 -24.59 3.91
CA ALA A 235 -11.13 -24.65 2.98
C ALA A 235 -11.11 -23.52 1.92
N ARG A 236 -10.48 -22.37 2.21
CA ARG A 236 -10.35 -21.20 1.29
C ARG A 236 -8.98 -21.12 0.59
N SER A 237 -8.16 -22.17 0.71
CA SER A 237 -6.80 -22.17 0.15
C SER A 237 -6.77 -22.02 -1.36
N GLN A 238 -7.72 -22.61 -2.08
CA GLN A 238 -7.79 -22.53 -3.54
C GLN A 238 -8.12 -21.12 -4.02
N GLU A 239 -9.12 -20.46 -3.42
CA GLU A 239 -9.50 -19.10 -3.76
C GLU A 239 -8.38 -18.10 -3.39
N THR A 240 -7.75 -18.31 -2.24
CA THR A 240 -6.61 -17.51 -1.79
C THR A 240 -5.43 -17.61 -2.77
N GLU A 241 -5.11 -18.80 -3.22
CA GLU A 241 -4.02 -19.03 -4.19
C GLU A 241 -4.37 -18.48 -5.58
N ALA A 242 -5.62 -18.62 -6.01
CA ALA A 242 -6.10 -18.04 -7.26
C ALA A 242 -5.97 -16.50 -7.25
N LEU A 243 -6.36 -15.83 -6.16
CA LEU A 243 -6.21 -14.39 -6.03
C LEU A 243 -4.74 -13.97 -5.97
N ARG A 244 -3.88 -14.70 -5.23
CA ARG A 244 -2.43 -14.47 -5.23
C ARG A 244 -1.83 -14.58 -6.63
N GLY A 245 -2.24 -15.59 -7.39
CA GLY A 245 -1.82 -15.78 -8.78
C GLY A 245 -2.21 -14.59 -9.66
N ARG A 246 -3.45 -14.10 -9.54
CA ARG A 246 -3.92 -12.91 -10.26
C ARG A 246 -3.11 -11.65 -9.90
N ILE A 247 -2.83 -11.40 -8.64
CA ILE A 247 -2.02 -10.26 -8.18
C ILE A 247 -0.58 -10.37 -8.74
N THR A 248 0.01 -11.56 -8.68
CA THR A 248 1.37 -11.81 -9.22
C THR A 248 1.44 -11.54 -10.71
N GLU A 249 0.46 -12.04 -11.47
CA GLU A 249 0.39 -11.83 -12.92
C GLU A 249 0.15 -10.36 -13.27
N ALA A 250 -0.74 -9.68 -12.54
CA ALA A 250 -0.97 -8.25 -12.69
C ALA A 250 0.32 -7.43 -12.48
N SER A 251 1.09 -7.73 -11.44
CA SER A 251 2.37 -7.05 -11.18
C SER A 251 3.40 -7.26 -12.29
N ARG A 252 3.43 -8.44 -12.90
CA ARG A 252 4.30 -8.74 -14.05
C ARG A 252 3.85 -7.97 -15.30
N ARG A 253 2.54 -7.98 -15.56
CA ARG A 253 1.91 -7.33 -16.72
C ARG A 253 1.96 -5.80 -16.64
N LEU A 254 2.03 -5.21 -15.46
CA LEU A 254 1.91 -3.78 -15.22
C LEU A 254 2.72 -2.90 -16.20
N ARG A 255 3.98 -3.28 -16.46
CA ARG A 255 4.87 -2.50 -17.35
C ARG A 255 4.48 -2.60 -18.83
N SER A 256 3.76 -3.64 -19.23
CA SER A 256 3.32 -3.85 -20.62
C SER A 256 1.96 -3.21 -20.92
N VAL A 257 1.19 -2.81 -19.89
CA VAL A 257 -0.09 -2.12 -20.09
C VAL A 257 0.14 -0.74 -20.70
N ARG A 258 -0.45 -0.50 -21.85
CA ARG A 258 -0.31 0.74 -22.62
C ARG A 258 -1.19 1.84 -22.02
N LEU A 259 -0.61 3.03 -21.96
CA LEU A 259 -1.28 4.27 -21.63
C LEU A 259 -1.35 5.11 -22.92
N GLY A 260 -2.50 5.16 -23.57
CA GLY A 260 -2.70 6.01 -24.74
C GLY A 260 -2.74 7.50 -24.38
N PRO A 261 -2.48 8.41 -25.31
CA PRO A 261 -2.61 9.86 -25.08
C PRO A 261 -4.03 10.24 -24.67
N GLU A 262 -5.04 9.57 -25.22
CA GLU A 262 -6.46 9.75 -24.89
C GLU A 262 -6.75 9.47 -23.41
N VAL A 263 -6.04 8.51 -22.79
CA VAL A 263 -6.17 8.21 -21.36
C VAL A 263 -5.67 9.37 -20.50
N LEU A 264 -4.54 9.99 -20.90
CA LEU A 264 -4.02 11.15 -20.20
C LEU A 264 -5.00 12.34 -20.31
N ASP A 265 -5.51 12.60 -21.51
CA ASP A 265 -6.46 13.70 -21.72
C ASP A 265 -7.75 13.49 -20.91
N ALA A 266 -8.26 12.26 -20.85
CA ALA A 266 -9.42 11.91 -20.04
C ALA A 266 -9.16 12.10 -18.54
N VAL A 267 -8.00 11.65 -18.02
CA VAL A 267 -7.62 11.83 -16.61
C VAL A 267 -7.52 13.31 -16.27
N VAL A 268 -6.85 14.12 -17.09
CA VAL A 268 -6.73 15.58 -16.87
C VAL A 268 -8.08 16.26 -16.96
N THR A 269 -8.97 15.82 -17.85
CA THR A 269 -10.34 16.33 -17.93
C THR A 269 -11.11 16.05 -16.64
N VAL A 270 -11.04 14.82 -16.11
CA VAL A 270 -11.69 14.43 -14.86
C VAL A 270 -11.14 15.26 -13.69
N THR A 271 -9.83 15.33 -13.48
CA THR A 271 -9.23 16.04 -12.35
C THR A 271 -9.53 17.54 -12.40
N SER A 272 -9.51 18.14 -13.61
CA SER A 272 -9.86 19.54 -13.83
C SER A 272 -11.34 19.80 -13.55
N HIS A 273 -12.24 18.93 -14.01
CA HIS A 273 -13.69 19.04 -13.79
C HIS A 273 -14.04 19.06 -12.30
N PHE A 274 -13.41 18.18 -11.51
CA PHE A 274 -13.59 18.11 -10.08
C PHE A 274 -12.76 19.15 -9.29
N GLY A 275 -12.07 20.07 -9.96
CA GLY A 275 -11.35 21.18 -9.35
C GLY A 275 -10.18 20.75 -8.47
N ILE A 276 -9.48 19.69 -8.86
CA ILE A 276 -8.30 19.21 -8.15
C ILE A 276 -7.09 20.08 -8.51
N ASP A 277 -6.40 20.58 -7.50
CA ASP A 277 -5.17 21.36 -7.69
C ASP A 277 -3.95 20.44 -7.80
N GLY A 278 -3.05 20.77 -8.72
CA GLY A 278 -1.75 20.09 -8.89
C GLY A 278 -1.84 18.76 -9.65
N HIS A 279 -0.67 18.21 -9.98
CA HIS A 279 -0.55 17.07 -10.89
C HIS A 279 -0.43 15.70 -10.18
N ARG A 280 -0.46 15.69 -8.83
CA ARG A 280 -0.33 14.43 -8.09
C ARG A 280 -1.52 13.50 -8.35
N ALA A 281 -2.74 14.06 -8.38
CA ALA A 281 -3.95 13.29 -8.67
C ALA A 281 -3.89 12.66 -10.08
N ASP A 282 -3.45 13.43 -11.09
CA ASP A 282 -3.29 12.95 -12.46
C ASP A 282 -2.36 11.73 -12.50
N ILE A 283 -1.17 11.86 -11.90
CA ILE A 283 -0.16 10.80 -11.86
C ILE A 283 -0.67 9.56 -11.12
N VAL A 284 -1.33 9.75 -9.98
CA VAL A 284 -1.87 8.65 -9.19
C VAL A 284 -3.00 7.95 -9.94
N MET A 285 -3.91 8.70 -10.57
CA MET A 285 -5.01 8.14 -11.34
C MET A 285 -4.51 7.33 -12.52
N MET A 286 -3.52 7.83 -13.27
CA MET A 286 -2.86 7.09 -14.35
C MET A 286 -2.25 5.77 -13.88
N LYS A 287 -1.55 5.79 -12.73
CA LYS A 287 -0.96 4.58 -12.14
C LYS A 287 -2.02 3.60 -11.65
N ALA A 288 -3.04 4.09 -10.95
CA ALA A 288 -4.11 3.26 -10.42
C ALA A 288 -4.97 2.63 -11.53
N ALA A 289 -5.32 3.40 -12.58
CA ALA A 289 -6.02 2.88 -13.75
C ALA A 289 -5.20 1.81 -14.49
N ARG A 290 -3.88 2.05 -14.65
CA ARG A 290 -2.98 1.05 -15.23
C ARG A 290 -2.90 -0.22 -14.39
N ALA A 291 -2.81 -0.10 -13.08
CA ALA A 291 -2.82 -1.23 -12.16
C ALA A 291 -4.14 -2.00 -12.23
N ASN A 292 -5.28 -1.28 -12.36
CA ASN A 292 -6.58 -1.90 -12.53
C ASN A 292 -6.69 -2.67 -13.85
N ALA A 293 -6.27 -2.08 -14.99
CA ALA A 293 -6.23 -2.77 -16.28
C ALA A 293 -5.36 -4.04 -16.22
N ALA A 294 -4.17 -3.96 -15.57
CA ALA A 294 -3.29 -5.10 -15.35
C ALA A 294 -3.98 -6.21 -14.53
N PHE A 295 -4.67 -5.86 -13.45
CA PHE A 295 -5.38 -6.80 -12.58
C PHE A 295 -6.57 -7.45 -13.26
N GLU A 296 -7.26 -6.72 -14.14
CA GLU A 296 -8.35 -7.23 -14.99
C GLU A 296 -7.83 -7.97 -16.26
N GLY A 297 -6.50 -8.10 -16.41
CA GLY A 297 -5.88 -8.88 -17.48
C GLY A 297 -5.84 -8.17 -18.83
N ARG A 298 -6.02 -6.86 -18.89
CA ARG A 298 -6.00 -6.06 -20.13
C ARG A 298 -4.60 -5.51 -20.46
N ASP A 299 -4.37 -5.27 -21.73
CA ASP A 299 -3.10 -4.75 -22.27
C ASP A 299 -3.14 -3.23 -22.51
N SER A 300 -4.29 -2.58 -22.26
CA SER A 300 -4.46 -1.13 -22.35
C SER A 300 -5.50 -0.67 -21.33
N VAL A 301 -5.37 0.58 -20.89
CA VAL A 301 -6.34 1.25 -20.02
C VAL A 301 -7.56 1.66 -20.83
N ILE A 302 -8.74 1.52 -20.23
CA ILE A 302 -10.05 1.93 -20.76
C ILE A 302 -10.78 2.82 -19.76
N ALA A 303 -11.91 3.43 -20.15
CA ALA A 303 -12.70 4.35 -19.32
C ALA A 303 -13.12 3.73 -17.97
N GLU A 304 -13.49 2.46 -17.97
CA GLU A 304 -13.90 1.73 -16.77
C GLU A 304 -12.77 1.60 -15.74
N ASP A 305 -11.50 1.59 -16.19
CA ASP A 305 -10.35 1.59 -15.28
C ASP A 305 -10.23 2.92 -14.52
N ILE A 306 -10.47 4.03 -15.21
CA ILE A 306 -10.48 5.37 -14.60
C ILE A 306 -11.65 5.47 -13.62
N THR A 307 -12.85 5.06 -14.05
CA THR A 307 -14.07 5.07 -13.21
C THR A 307 -13.86 4.26 -11.92
N ALA A 308 -13.22 3.10 -12.03
CA ALA A 308 -13.00 2.21 -10.89
C ALA A 308 -12.06 2.78 -9.81
N VAL A 309 -11.22 3.75 -10.17
CA VAL A 309 -10.22 4.33 -9.26
C VAL A 309 -10.46 5.81 -8.94
N ALA A 310 -11.41 6.45 -9.60
CA ALA A 310 -11.65 7.89 -9.45
C ALA A 310 -11.97 8.28 -8.00
N GLU A 311 -12.90 7.60 -7.35
CA GLU A 311 -13.30 7.91 -5.98
C GLU A 311 -12.13 7.74 -4.98
N PRO A 312 -11.43 6.59 -4.92
CA PRO A 312 -10.26 6.45 -4.05
C PRO A 312 -9.13 7.46 -4.30
N VAL A 313 -8.96 7.92 -5.53
CA VAL A 313 -7.92 8.91 -5.88
C VAL A 313 -8.33 10.31 -5.52
N LEU A 314 -9.59 10.70 -5.74
CA LEU A 314 -10.03 12.10 -5.69
C LEU A 314 -10.69 12.48 -4.36
N SER A 315 -11.39 11.56 -3.68
CA SER A 315 -12.25 11.87 -2.51
C SER A 315 -11.55 12.71 -1.43
N HIS A 316 -10.29 12.43 -1.14
CA HIS A 316 -9.51 13.14 -0.13
C HIS A 316 -8.81 14.41 -0.64
N ARG A 317 -8.90 14.70 -1.95
CA ARG A 317 -8.32 15.87 -2.63
C ARG A 317 -9.37 16.89 -3.04
N LEU A 318 -10.65 16.51 -3.00
CA LEU A 318 -11.76 17.42 -3.27
C LEU A 318 -11.76 18.57 -2.24
N ARG A 319 -11.93 19.79 -2.71
CA ARG A 319 -12.13 20.94 -1.82
C ARG A 319 -13.47 20.79 -1.12
N ARG A 320 -13.42 20.54 0.20
CA ARG A 320 -14.64 20.47 1.01
C ARG A 320 -15.33 21.81 1.02
N ARG A 321 -16.51 21.89 0.42
CA ARG A 321 -17.44 22.99 0.71
C ARG A 321 -18.24 22.64 1.96
N PRO A 322 -18.49 23.60 2.86
CA PRO A 322 -19.34 23.34 4.01
C PRO A 322 -20.71 22.81 3.54
N PHE A 323 -21.15 21.66 4.07
CA PHE A 323 -22.43 21.02 3.80
C PHE A 323 -22.59 20.24 2.47
N GLU A 324 -21.53 20.00 1.71
CA GLU A 324 -21.57 19.08 0.56
C GLU A 324 -20.94 17.73 0.94
N ASP A 325 -21.62 16.65 0.54
CA ASP A 325 -21.05 15.30 0.60
C ASP A 325 -19.85 15.22 -0.37
N SER A 326 -18.72 14.70 0.10
CA SER A 326 -17.48 14.57 -0.69
C SER A 326 -17.50 13.36 -1.62
N SER A 327 -18.69 12.89 -2.04
CA SER A 327 -18.83 11.80 -2.99
C SER A 327 -18.70 12.33 -4.43
N ILE A 328 -18.01 11.55 -5.26
CA ILE A 328 -17.91 11.86 -6.70
C ILE A 328 -19.23 11.50 -7.35
N ASP A 329 -19.83 12.45 -8.09
CA ASP A 329 -20.99 12.17 -8.93
C ASP A 329 -20.59 11.29 -10.10
N ARG A 330 -21.10 10.07 -10.11
CA ARG A 330 -20.82 9.09 -11.17
C ARG A 330 -21.31 9.54 -12.55
N GLU A 331 -22.44 10.23 -12.63
CA GLU A 331 -22.95 10.72 -13.90
C GLU A 331 -22.04 11.81 -14.48
N GLU A 332 -21.51 12.69 -13.62
CA GLU A 332 -20.53 13.70 -14.04
C GLU A 332 -19.21 13.06 -14.49
N LEU A 333 -18.74 12.07 -13.75
CA LEU A 333 -17.54 11.31 -14.10
C LEU A 333 -17.69 10.61 -15.47
N GLU A 334 -18.82 9.93 -15.71
CA GLU A 334 -19.10 9.26 -16.97
C GLU A 334 -19.17 10.26 -18.14
N LYS A 335 -19.73 11.44 -17.94
CA LYS A 335 -19.73 12.50 -18.97
C LYS A 335 -18.31 12.95 -19.33
N CYS A 336 -17.40 13.06 -18.37
CA CYS A 336 -15.99 13.39 -18.63
C CYS A 336 -15.28 12.32 -19.46
N LEU A 337 -15.71 11.07 -19.36
CA LEU A 337 -15.09 9.91 -20.00
C LEU A 337 -15.71 9.51 -21.34
N GLN A 338 -16.77 10.19 -21.80
CA GLN A 338 -17.50 9.86 -23.04
C GLN A 338 -16.65 9.86 -24.32
N ASN A 339 -15.46 10.46 -24.29
CA ASN A 339 -14.56 10.56 -25.44
C ASN A 339 -13.35 9.60 -25.36
N LEU A 340 -13.32 8.72 -24.38
CA LEU A 340 -12.33 7.67 -24.21
C LEU A 340 -12.88 6.33 -24.73
#